data_b7db12125744661aedbd21b920e85b15
#
_entry.id   b7db12125744661aedbd21b920e85b15
#
_cell.length_a   1.000
_cell.length_b   1.000
_cell.length_c   1.000
_cell.angle_alpha   90.00
_cell.angle_beta   90.00
_cell.angle_gamma   90.00
#
_symmetry.space_group_name_H-M   'P 1'
#
loop_
_entity.id
_entity.type
_entity.pdbx_description
1 polymer ?
#
loop_
_entity_poly.entity_id
_entity_poly.type
_entity_poly.pdbx_seq_one_letter_code
_entity_poly.pdbx_strand_id
1 'polypeptide(L)'
;IDFGNLQDETEIKHDFKDFNIAYYPANKSEQTNSLLEKLDAKILKLDSLKLDLARNTFNKNQEITYCVATTILLDAFDNNADFLLVDNDDDFYLFDYNRKALEKCSGREVILPVIHVNELQKLANGEHKLANETLVKHQINPEII
;
A
#
# COMPACT_ATOMS: atom_id res chain seq x y z
N ILE A 1 13.75 3.82 -4.30
CA ILE A 1 12.73 4.86 -4.52
C ILE A 1 12.68 5.77 -3.31
N ASP A 2 12.75 7.07 -3.51
CA ASP A 2 12.63 8.06 -2.45
C ASP A 2 11.21 8.63 -2.44
N PHE A 3 10.43 8.29 -1.40
CA PHE A 3 9.06 8.76 -1.25
C PHE A 3 8.95 10.13 -0.54
N GLY A 4 10.05 10.64 0.01
CA GLY A 4 10.04 11.87 0.78
C GLY A 4 9.36 11.70 2.15
N ASN A 5 8.86 12.80 2.69
CA ASN A 5 8.21 12.84 4.00
C ASN A 5 6.75 13.26 3.88
N LEU A 6 5.93 12.74 4.80
CA LEU A 6 4.53 13.13 4.90
C LEU A 6 4.44 14.57 5.44
N GLN A 7 3.62 15.41 4.81
CA GLN A 7 3.41 16.79 5.22
C GLN A 7 2.37 16.87 6.35
N ASP A 8 2.54 17.82 7.26
CA ASP A 8 1.63 17.99 8.40
C ASP A 8 0.26 18.51 7.96
N GLU A 9 0.22 19.37 6.94
CA GLU A 9 -1.01 19.92 6.42
C GLU A 9 -1.23 19.46 4.99
N THR A 10 -2.46 19.03 4.70
CA THR A 10 -2.86 18.57 3.37
C THR A 10 -4.04 19.38 2.89
N GLU A 11 -3.89 20.05 1.76
CA GLU A 11 -5.00 20.65 1.05
C GLU A 11 -5.57 19.62 0.09
N ILE A 12 -6.80 19.14 0.37
CA ILE A 12 -7.39 18.08 -0.44
C ILE A 12 -8.01 18.69 -1.70
N LYS A 13 -7.35 18.46 -2.84
CA LYS A 13 -7.85 18.83 -4.17
C LYS A 13 -8.58 17.69 -4.85
N HIS A 14 -8.19 16.44 -4.52
CA HIS A 14 -8.80 15.22 -5.03
C HIS A 14 -9.08 14.28 -3.87
N ASP A 15 -10.34 13.93 -3.66
CA ASP A 15 -10.72 12.91 -2.69
C ASP A 15 -10.65 11.50 -3.29
N PHE A 16 -10.82 10.50 -2.45
CA PHE A 16 -10.78 9.10 -2.85
C PHE A 16 -12.04 8.36 -2.39
N LYS A 17 -13.18 9.06 -2.31
CA LYS A 17 -14.40 8.46 -1.76
C LYS A 17 -14.96 7.30 -2.58
N ASP A 18 -14.60 7.21 -3.87
CA ASP A 18 -15.03 6.10 -4.73
C ASP A 18 -14.04 4.93 -4.71
N PHE A 19 -12.98 5.03 -3.93
CA PHE A 19 -11.94 4.01 -3.83
C PHE A 19 -12.12 3.13 -2.60
N ASN A 20 -11.90 1.84 -2.77
CA ASN A 20 -11.79 0.87 -1.69
C ASN A 20 -10.31 0.65 -1.38
N ILE A 21 -9.87 1.05 -0.21
CA ILE A 21 -8.46 1.01 0.18
C ILE A 21 -8.25 -0.09 1.22
N ALA A 22 -7.30 -1.00 0.95
CA ALA A 22 -6.78 -1.92 1.94
C ALA A 22 -5.53 -1.28 2.55
N TYR A 23 -5.58 -0.90 3.82
CA TYR A 23 -4.46 -0.24 4.50
C TYR A 23 -3.79 -1.20 5.47
N TYR A 24 -2.49 -1.44 5.28
CA TYR A 24 -1.67 -2.21 6.21
C TYR A 24 -0.93 -1.24 7.17
N PRO A 25 -1.41 -1.06 8.42
CA PRO A 25 -0.95 0.00 9.32
C PRO A 25 0.27 -0.44 10.15
N ALA A 26 1.42 -0.62 9.52
CA ALA A 26 2.63 -1.07 10.22
C ALA A 26 3.12 -0.04 11.25
N ASN A 27 3.11 1.25 10.89
CA ASN A 27 3.57 2.33 11.77
C ASN A 27 2.44 2.90 12.64
N LYS A 28 1.18 2.60 12.33
CA LYS A 28 -0.01 3.11 13.03
C LYS A 28 0.02 4.64 13.20
N SER A 29 0.42 5.35 12.13
CA SER A 29 0.58 6.80 12.14
C SER A 29 -0.76 7.53 12.24
N GLU A 30 -0.86 8.48 13.17
CA GLU A 30 -2.03 9.36 13.29
C GLU A 30 -2.16 10.28 12.06
N GLN A 31 -1.04 10.70 11.47
CA GLN A 31 -1.05 11.52 10.26
C GLN A 31 -1.69 10.76 9.09
N THR A 32 -1.38 9.48 8.95
CA THR A 32 -1.98 8.64 7.93
C THR A 32 -3.48 8.48 8.15
N ASN A 33 -3.90 8.21 9.39
CA ASN A 33 -5.32 8.09 9.71
C ASN A 33 -6.07 9.39 9.44
N SER A 34 -5.50 10.53 9.80
CA SER A 34 -6.08 11.84 9.52
C SER A 34 -6.22 12.11 8.03
N LEU A 35 -5.20 11.74 7.26
CA LEU A 35 -5.23 11.86 5.79
C LEU A 35 -6.36 11.03 5.20
N LEU A 36 -6.50 9.77 5.63
CA LEU A 36 -7.54 8.88 5.13
C LEU A 36 -8.94 9.39 5.46
N GLU A 37 -9.15 9.96 6.64
CA GLU A 37 -10.42 10.58 7.01
C GLU A 37 -10.75 11.77 6.10
N LYS A 38 -9.77 12.62 5.80
CA LYS A 38 -9.94 13.77 4.90
C LYS A 38 -10.25 13.35 3.46
N LEU A 39 -9.72 12.21 3.02
CA LEU A 39 -9.95 11.70 1.67
C LEU A 39 -11.32 11.06 1.50
N ASP A 40 -12.01 10.76 2.59
CA ASP A 40 -13.33 10.13 2.59
C ASP A 40 -13.36 8.79 1.85
N ALA A 41 -12.22 8.08 1.81
CA ALA A 41 -12.10 6.79 1.15
C ALA A 41 -12.74 5.68 1.99
N LYS A 42 -13.17 4.63 1.32
CA LYS A 42 -13.68 3.43 1.99
C LYS A 42 -12.50 2.55 2.39
N ILE A 43 -12.28 2.42 3.70
CA ILE A 43 -11.20 1.58 4.23
C ILE A 43 -11.78 0.19 4.51
N LEU A 44 -11.22 -0.81 3.83
CA LEU A 44 -11.65 -2.19 4.01
C LEU A 44 -11.22 -2.72 5.37
N LYS A 45 -12.15 -3.40 6.05
CA LYS A 45 -11.88 -4.02 7.36
C LYS A 45 -11.65 -5.51 7.15
N LEU A 46 -10.39 -5.89 6.94
CA LEU A 46 -9.99 -7.27 6.71
C LEU A 46 -9.12 -7.75 7.87
N ASP A 47 -9.39 -8.95 8.36
CA ASP A 47 -8.60 -9.53 9.45
C ASP A 47 -7.15 -9.77 9.04
N SER A 48 -6.90 -10.08 7.77
CA SER A 48 -5.55 -10.26 7.25
C SER A 48 -4.66 -9.02 7.41
N LEU A 49 -5.25 -7.82 7.42
CA LEU A 49 -4.50 -6.57 7.60
C LEU A 49 -3.93 -6.42 9.02
N LYS A 50 -4.32 -7.29 9.95
CA LYS A 50 -3.79 -7.34 11.31
C LYS A 50 -2.67 -8.35 11.48
N LEU A 51 -2.34 -9.12 10.44
CA LEU A 51 -1.30 -10.14 10.50
C LEU A 51 0.08 -9.52 10.64
N ASP A 52 0.92 -10.14 11.47
CA ASP A 52 2.33 -9.78 11.60
C ASP A 52 3.11 -10.40 10.44
N LEU A 53 3.89 -9.58 9.74
CA LEU A 53 4.72 -10.02 8.61
C LEU A 53 5.90 -10.90 9.04
N ALA A 54 6.08 -11.14 10.34
CA ALA A 54 7.15 -11.99 10.89
C ALA A 54 8.56 -11.52 10.45
N ARG A 55 8.77 -10.21 10.38
CA ARG A 55 10.06 -9.64 9.96
C ARG A 55 11.22 -10.00 10.87
N ASN A 56 10.94 -10.31 12.13
CA ASN A 56 11.96 -10.76 13.10
C ASN A 56 12.65 -12.05 12.66
N THR A 57 11.97 -12.86 11.83
CA THR A 57 12.49 -14.11 11.33
C THR A 57 12.88 -14.03 9.86
N PHE A 58 12.79 -12.86 9.23
CA PHE A 58 12.99 -12.71 7.79
C PHE A 58 14.34 -13.23 7.32
N ASN A 59 15.42 -12.92 8.05
CA ASN A 59 16.77 -13.38 7.68
C ASN A 59 16.94 -14.89 7.83
N LYS A 60 16.14 -15.54 8.67
CA LYS A 60 16.19 -16.99 8.89
C LYS A 60 15.23 -17.74 7.99
N ASN A 61 14.06 -17.17 7.74
CA ASN A 61 13.03 -17.80 6.91
C ASN A 61 12.19 -16.74 6.21
N GLN A 62 12.67 -16.30 5.05
CA GLN A 62 11.97 -15.31 4.20
C GLN A 62 10.61 -15.82 3.73
N GLU A 63 10.45 -17.12 3.59
CA GLU A 63 9.24 -17.74 3.10
C GLU A 63 8.04 -17.46 4.00
N ILE A 64 8.23 -17.41 5.31
CA ILE A 64 7.15 -17.06 6.25
C ILE A 64 6.63 -15.66 5.96
N THR A 65 7.53 -14.69 5.84
CA THR A 65 7.15 -13.30 5.52
C THR A 65 6.45 -13.21 4.18
N TYR A 66 6.94 -13.89 3.16
CA TYR A 66 6.31 -13.89 1.84
C TYR A 66 4.91 -14.53 1.87
N CYS A 67 4.73 -15.62 2.61
CA CYS A 67 3.42 -16.25 2.73
C CYS A 67 2.40 -15.36 3.44
N VAL A 68 2.80 -14.68 4.52
CA VAL A 68 1.92 -13.74 5.21
C VAL A 68 1.57 -12.56 4.30
N ALA A 69 2.57 -11.98 3.64
CA ALA A 69 2.36 -10.86 2.71
C ALA A 69 1.42 -11.26 1.56
N THR A 70 1.58 -12.46 1.02
CA THR A 70 0.73 -12.99 -0.03
C THR A 70 -0.72 -13.11 0.45
N THR A 71 -0.93 -13.60 1.67
CA THR A 71 -2.27 -13.72 2.26
C THR A 71 -2.94 -12.34 2.36
N ILE A 72 -2.23 -11.34 2.81
CA ILE A 72 -2.73 -9.96 2.89
C ILE A 72 -3.12 -9.44 1.51
N LEU A 73 -2.22 -9.60 0.55
CA LEU A 73 -2.41 -9.12 -0.82
C LEU A 73 -3.59 -9.76 -1.51
N LEU A 74 -3.72 -11.10 -1.41
CA LEU A 74 -4.81 -11.85 -2.02
C LEU A 74 -6.16 -11.51 -1.37
N ASP A 75 -6.19 -11.38 -0.05
CA ASP A 75 -7.41 -11.05 0.66
C ASP A 75 -7.92 -9.66 0.24
N ALA A 76 -7.02 -8.69 0.13
CA ALA A 76 -7.36 -7.36 -0.37
C ALA A 76 -7.89 -7.42 -1.80
N PHE A 77 -7.20 -8.15 -2.68
CA PHE A 77 -7.60 -8.29 -4.08
C PHE A 77 -8.97 -8.97 -4.21
N ASP A 78 -9.18 -10.06 -3.48
CA ASP A 78 -10.43 -10.83 -3.53
C ASP A 78 -11.62 -10.06 -2.92
N ASN A 79 -11.37 -9.05 -2.10
CA ASN A 79 -12.39 -8.17 -1.52
C ASN A 79 -12.53 -6.84 -2.27
N ASN A 80 -12.07 -6.78 -3.50
CA ASN A 80 -12.25 -5.64 -4.43
C ASN A 80 -11.55 -4.35 -3.97
N ALA A 81 -10.40 -4.46 -3.28
CA ALA A 81 -9.58 -3.29 -3.02
C ALA A 81 -9.07 -2.70 -4.33
N ASP A 82 -9.05 -1.39 -4.43
CA ASP A 82 -8.49 -0.69 -5.58
C ASP A 82 -6.96 -0.64 -5.50
N PHE A 83 -6.42 -0.55 -4.30
CA PHE A 83 -4.99 -0.66 -4.04
C PHE A 83 -4.73 -1.01 -2.57
N LEU A 84 -3.52 -1.49 -2.30
CA LEU A 84 -3.02 -1.69 -0.95
C LEU A 84 -2.18 -0.48 -0.55
N LEU A 85 -2.55 0.17 0.56
CA LEU A 85 -1.83 1.32 1.09
C LEU A 85 -0.85 0.87 2.16
N VAL A 86 0.40 1.30 2.06
CA VAL A 86 1.45 1.05 3.05
C VAL A 86 2.01 2.37 3.57
N ASP A 87 2.49 2.39 4.81
CA ASP A 87 2.97 3.58 5.48
C ASP A 87 4.48 3.62 5.71
N ASN A 88 5.23 2.70 5.09
CA ASN A 88 6.68 2.67 5.18
C ASN A 88 7.31 2.03 3.93
N ASP A 89 8.60 2.30 3.74
CA ASP A 89 9.34 1.87 2.55
C ASP A 89 9.55 0.36 2.52
N ASP A 90 9.79 -0.27 3.68
CA ASP A 90 10.06 -1.70 3.75
C ASP A 90 8.84 -2.52 3.31
N ASP A 91 7.65 -2.12 3.73
CA ASP A 91 6.42 -2.78 3.31
C ASP A 91 6.14 -2.53 1.83
N PHE A 92 6.46 -1.35 1.33
CA PHE A 92 6.35 -1.06 -0.10
C PHE A 92 7.23 -2.03 -0.90
N TYR A 93 8.49 -2.19 -0.52
CA TYR A 93 9.38 -3.13 -1.19
C TYR A 93 8.86 -4.56 -1.13
N LEU A 94 8.35 -4.98 0.02
CA LEU A 94 7.82 -6.33 0.17
C LEU A 94 6.63 -6.59 -0.76
N PHE A 95 5.64 -5.70 -0.76
CA PHE A 95 4.39 -5.92 -1.49
C PHE A 95 4.49 -5.60 -2.98
N ASP A 96 5.30 -4.64 -3.37
CA ASP A 96 5.43 -4.25 -4.78
C ASP A 96 6.69 -4.81 -5.43
N TYR A 97 7.85 -4.45 -4.93
CA TYR A 97 9.12 -4.84 -5.55
C TYR A 97 9.31 -6.36 -5.58
N ASN A 98 8.96 -7.04 -4.50
CA ASN A 98 9.07 -8.50 -4.38
C ASN A 98 7.81 -9.23 -4.86
N ARG A 99 6.96 -8.59 -5.67
CA ARG A 99 5.69 -9.14 -6.11
C ARG A 99 5.83 -10.54 -6.73
N LYS A 100 6.85 -10.78 -7.54
CA LYS A 100 7.07 -12.09 -8.16
C LYS A 100 7.31 -13.20 -7.14
N ALA A 101 8.04 -12.90 -6.06
CA ALA A 101 8.23 -13.86 -4.98
C ALA A 101 6.93 -14.18 -4.26
N LEU A 102 6.08 -13.16 -4.05
CA LEU A 102 4.76 -13.35 -3.44
C LEU A 102 3.86 -14.19 -4.35
N GLU A 103 3.86 -13.93 -5.63
CA GLU A 103 3.06 -14.70 -6.60
C GLU A 103 3.50 -16.16 -6.66
N LYS A 104 4.79 -16.45 -6.50
CA LYS A 104 5.30 -17.82 -6.39
C LYS A 104 4.73 -18.55 -5.18
N CYS A 105 4.61 -17.87 -4.04
CA CYS A 105 4.06 -18.48 -2.83
C CYS A 105 2.60 -18.90 -3.00
N SER A 106 1.82 -18.14 -3.74
CA SER A 106 0.39 -18.38 -3.92
C SER A 106 0.06 -19.21 -5.15
N GLY A 107 0.93 -19.22 -6.14
CA GLY A 107 0.64 -19.76 -7.47
C GLY A 107 -0.34 -18.90 -8.28
N ARG A 108 -0.63 -17.67 -7.83
CA ARG A 108 -1.55 -16.73 -8.50
C ARG A 108 -0.81 -15.46 -8.89
N GLU A 109 -1.12 -14.94 -10.07
CA GLU A 109 -0.74 -13.59 -10.48
C GLU A 109 -1.73 -12.60 -9.88
N VAL A 110 -1.23 -11.55 -9.24
CA VAL A 110 -2.06 -10.53 -8.58
C VAL A 110 -1.67 -9.16 -9.12
N ILE A 111 -2.62 -8.46 -9.71
CA ILE A 111 -2.38 -7.14 -10.33
C ILE A 111 -2.74 -5.96 -9.42
N LEU A 112 -3.02 -6.21 -8.14
CA LEU A 112 -3.37 -5.15 -7.19
C LEU A 112 -2.19 -4.19 -7.00
N PRO A 113 -2.37 -2.88 -7.28
CA PRO A 113 -1.30 -1.90 -7.05
C PRO A 113 -1.04 -1.69 -5.56
N VAL A 114 0.19 -1.29 -5.24
CA VAL A 114 0.58 -0.88 -3.89
C VAL A 114 0.94 0.60 -3.93
N ILE A 115 0.37 1.39 -3.03
CA ILE A 115 0.60 2.83 -2.96
C ILE A 115 1.22 3.16 -1.60
N HIS A 116 2.31 3.93 -1.62
CA HIS A 116 2.90 4.49 -0.39
C HIS A 116 2.09 5.71 0.07
N VAL A 117 1.93 5.88 1.39
CA VAL A 117 1.13 6.98 1.94
C VAL A 117 1.58 8.36 1.45
N ASN A 118 2.90 8.55 1.25
CA ASN A 118 3.43 9.80 0.75
C ASN A 118 2.99 10.09 -0.69
N GLU A 119 2.89 9.04 -1.51
CA GLU A 119 2.35 9.16 -2.88
C GLU A 119 0.87 9.52 -2.85
N LEU A 120 0.10 8.89 -1.95
CA LEU A 120 -1.32 9.18 -1.79
C LEU A 120 -1.53 10.65 -1.40
N GLN A 121 -0.72 11.18 -0.49
CA GLN A 121 -0.81 12.58 -0.09
C GLN A 121 -0.53 13.52 -1.25
N LYS A 122 0.50 13.23 -2.06
CA LYS A 122 0.83 14.04 -3.24
C LYS A 122 -0.34 14.05 -4.25
N LEU A 123 -0.95 12.89 -4.47
CA LEU A 123 -2.12 12.79 -5.35
C LEU A 123 -3.31 13.59 -4.80
N ALA A 124 -3.55 13.52 -3.50
CA ALA A 124 -4.62 14.27 -2.85
C ALA A 124 -4.40 15.78 -2.94
N ASN A 125 -3.15 16.23 -2.86
CA ASN A 125 -2.78 17.65 -3.00
C ASN A 125 -2.86 18.16 -4.44
N GLY A 126 -3.08 17.28 -5.42
CA GLY A 126 -3.06 17.64 -6.83
C GLY A 126 -1.66 17.68 -7.44
N GLU A 127 -0.65 17.18 -6.75
CA GLU A 127 0.75 17.15 -7.18
C GLU A 127 1.03 15.90 -8.02
N HIS A 128 0.29 15.71 -9.10
CA HIS A 128 0.37 14.50 -9.94
C HIS A 128 1.76 14.27 -10.54
N LYS A 129 2.47 15.33 -10.91
CA LYS A 129 3.83 15.19 -11.48
C LYS A 129 4.80 14.63 -10.46
N LEU A 130 4.75 15.13 -9.22
CA LEU A 130 5.61 14.64 -8.15
C LEU A 130 5.26 13.20 -7.78
N ALA A 131 3.99 12.86 -7.73
CA ALA A 131 3.55 11.49 -7.49
C ALA A 131 4.03 10.55 -8.60
N ASN A 132 3.94 10.96 -9.86
CA ASN A 132 4.37 10.14 -10.99
C ASN A 132 5.86 9.82 -10.97
N GLU A 133 6.71 10.63 -10.37
CA GLU A 133 8.14 10.33 -10.25
C GLU A 133 8.40 8.99 -9.57
N THR A 134 7.56 8.62 -8.61
CA THR A 134 7.66 7.33 -7.93
C THR A 134 6.70 6.29 -8.49
N LEU A 135 5.49 6.69 -8.90
CA LEU A 135 4.48 5.77 -9.41
C LEU A 135 4.93 4.97 -10.64
N VAL A 136 5.70 5.61 -11.53
CA VAL A 136 6.22 4.95 -12.74
C VAL A 136 7.27 3.88 -12.42
N LYS A 137 7.80 3.86 -11.20
CA LYS A 137 8.81 2.88 -10.75
C LYS A 137 8.19 1.66 -10.07
N HIS A 138 6.87 1.62 -9.90
CA HIS A 138 6.19 0.45 -9.33
C HIS A 138 6.25 -0.74 -10.27
N GLN A 139 6.34 -1.94 -9.70
CA GLN A 139 6.25 -3.19 -10.47
C GLN A 139 4.86 -3.33 -11.08
N ILE A 140 3.82 -2.99 -10.32
CA ILE A 140 2.45 -2.93 -10.79
C ILE A 140 2.06 -1.46 -10.92
N ASN A 141 1.94 -0.97 -12.14
CA ASN A 141 1.61 0.43 -12.39
C ASN A 141 0.17 0.73 -11.92
N PRO A 142 -0.02 1.70 -11.01
CA PRO A 142 -1.36 2.06 -10.52
C PRO A 142 -2.08 2.96 -11.53
N GLU A 143 -2.52 2.41 -12.64
CA GLU A 143 -3.17 3.16 -13.74
C GLU A 143 -4.51 3.77 -13.36
N ILE A 144 -5.12 3.30 -12.27
CA ILE A 144 -6.43 3.78 -11.80
C ILE A 144 -6.40 5.19 -11.19
N ILE A 145 -5.21 5.74 -10.99
CA ILE A 145 -5.04 7.03 -10.29
C ILE A 145 -4.60 8.13 -11.24
#